data_07e550b8c4e9f99ad7d3fb479ae0eaa7
#
_entry.id   07e550b8c4e9f99ad7d3fb479ae0eaa7
#
_cell.length_a   1.000
_cell.length_b   1.000
_cell.length_c   1.000
_cell.angle_alpha   90.00
_cell.angle_beta   90.00
_cell.angle_gamma   90.00
#
_symmetry.space_group_name_H-M   'P 1'
#
loop_
_entity.id
_entity.type
_entity.pdbx_description
1 polymer ?
#
loop_
_entity_poly.entity_id
_entity_poly.type
_entity_poly.pdbx_seq_one_letter_code
_entity_poly.pdbx_strand_id
1 'polypeptide(L)'
;HYLYRHAYSNATLNDLLTELEGTSGRDLKTWSAQWLEQAGINTIATDLHTAQDGTISELTLHQFAPTDHPVLREHRLAVGFYNEDEESGKVVRTDRIELDVDGEATTVTEAAGKPRPQFLLTNDDDLTYTKLRFDDESLAFATANLYRFDDALARAVIWLALWDMTRDGELAASDFIG
;
A
#
# COMPACT_ATOMS: atom_id res chain seq x y z
N HIS A 1 21.97 -11.31 14.61
CA HIS A 1 22.42 -10.95 15.96
C HIS A 1 21.41 -11.39 17.02
N TYR A 2 20.11 -11.00 16.92
CA TYR A 2 19.04 -11.31 17.87
C TYR A 2 18.94 -12.81 18.22
N LEU A 3 18.78 -13.69 17.23
CA LEU A 3 18.65 -15.13 17.45
C LEU A 3 19.87 -15.76 18.12
N TYR A 4 21.05 -15.21 17.89
CA TYR A 4 22.27 -15.71 18.52
C TYR A 4 22.39 -15.30 20.00
N ARG A 5 22.02 -14.05 20.33
CA ARG A 5 22.05 -13.55 21.73
C ARG A 5 21.03 -14.24 22.61
N HIS A 6 19.84 -14.55 22.06
CA HIS A 6 18.74 -15.14 22.82
C HIS A 6 18.53 -16.64 22.51
N ALA A 7 19.55 -17.30 21.95
CA ALA A 7 19.51 -18.74 21.71
C ALA A 7 19.28 -19.50 23.00
N TYR A 8 18.28 -20.41 22.99
CA TYR A 8 17.89 -21.24 24.12
C TYR A 8 17.40 -20.47 25.38
N SER A 9 17.02 -19.19 25.23
CA SER A 9 16.46 -18.37 26.29
C SER A 9 15.16 -17.70 25.86
N ASN A 10 14.40 -17.18 26.83
CA ASN A 10 13.25 -16.33 26.55
C ASN A 10 13.73 -14.93 26.19
N ALA A 11 13.10 -14.32 25.19
CA ALA A 11 13.31 -12.93 24.81
C ALA A 11 12.03 -12.13 25.00
N THR A 12 12.17 -10.84 25.25
CA THR A 12 11.08 -9.88 25.37
C THR A 12 10.92 -9.09 24.07
N LEU A 13 9.80 -8.37 23.93
CA LEU A 13 9.62 -7.41 22.84
C LEU A 13 10.73 -6.35 22.81
N ASN A 14 11.13 -5.86 23.98
CA ASN A 14 12.19 -4.86 24.09
C ASN A 14 13.55 -5.37 23.57
N ASP A 15 13.86 -6.63 23.76
CA ASP A 15 15.08 -7.23 23.22
C ASP A 15 15.07 -7.24 21.69
N LEU A 16 13.92 -7.55 21.09
CA LEU A 16 13.72 -7.48 19.64
C LEU A 16 13.85 -6.04 19.11
N LEU A 17 13.15 -5.09 19.74
CA LEU A 17 13.20 -3.67 19.36
C LEU A 17 14.62 -3.12 19.44
N THR A 18 15.36 -3.41 20.51
CA THR A 18 16.76 -2.98 20.67
C THR A 18 17.65 -3.44 19.51
N GLU A 19 17.51 -4.67 19.05
CA GLU A 19 18.29 -5.16 17.91
C GLU A 19 17.84 -4.54 16.57
N LEU A 20 16.54 -4.30 16.41
CA LEU A 20 16.01 -3.61 15.22
C LEU A 20 16.44 -2.14 15.17
N GLU A 21 16.41 -1.42 16.29
CA GLU A 21 16.91 -0.05 16.42
C GLU A 21 18.41 0.02 16.10
N GLY A 22 19.20 -0.90 16.66
CA GLY A 22 20.63 -0.99 16.39
C GLY A 22 20.97 -1.28 14.91
N THR A 23 20.09 -1.97 14.19
CA THR A 23 20.31 -2.30 12.77
C THR A 23 19.77 -1.23 11.83
N SER A 24 18.60 -0.67 12.14
CA SER A 24 17.92 0.34 11.29
C SER A 24 18.41 1.76 11.54
N GLY A 25 18.95 2.05 12.72
CA GLY A 25 19.29 3.40 13.18
C GLY A 25 18.07 4.27 13.50
N ARG A 26 16.85 3.68 13.55
CA ARG A 26 15.58 4.37 13.86
C ARG A 26 15.18 4.14 15.30
N ASP A 27 14.54 5.13 15.95
CA ASP A 27 13.79 4.94 17.21
C ASP A 27 12.45 4.25 16.87
N LEU A 28 12.25 3.05 17.41
CA LEU A 28 11.06 2.24 17.14
C LEU A 28 10.01 2.29 18.25
N LYS A 29 10.15 3.16 19.26
CA LYS A 29 9.19 3.22 20.37
C LYS A 29 7.79 3.62 19.91
N THR A 30 7.70 4.70 19.11
CA THR A 30 6.42 5.16 18.56
C THR A 30 5.83 4.10 17.62
N TRP A 31 6.66 3.54 16.76
CA TRP A 31 6.25 2.45 15.85
C TRP A 31 5.72 1.23 16.64
N SER A 32 6.42 0.79 17.67
CA SER A 32 5.97 -0.32 18.51
C SER A 32 4.63 -0.03 19.20
N ALA A 33 4.46 1.15 19.76
CA ALA A 33 3.21 1.54 20.39
C ALA A 33 2.03 1.56 19.39
N GLN A 34 2.24 2.07 18.17
CA GLN A 34 1.22 2.13 17.15
C GLN A 34 0.86 0.75 16.57
N TRP A 35 1.86 -0.11 16.33
CA TRP A 35 1.68 -1.35 15.59
C TRP A 35 1.43 -2.58 16.45
N LEU A 36 1.97 -2.61 17.67
CA LEU A 36 1.92 -3.79 18.54
C LEU A 36 1.02 -3.63 19.76
N GLU A 37 0.66 -2.38 20.13
CA GLU A 37 -0.13 -2.11 21.32
C GLU A 37 -1.53 -1.53 21.01
N GLN A 38 -1.78 -1.15 19.75
CA GLN A 38 -3.05 -0.58 19.31
C GLN A 38 -3.74 -1.51 18.30
N ALA A 39 -5.03 -1.74 18.51
CA ALA A 39 -5.87 -2.47 17.56
C ALA A 39 -6.28 -1.57 16.36
N GLY A 40 -6.95 -2.18 15.37
CA GLY A 40 -7.45 -1.54 14.16
C GLY A 40 -6.47 -1.64 12.98
N ILE A 41 -7.00 -1.44 11.79
CA ILE A 41 -6.26 -1.38 10.53
C ILE A 41 -6.57 -0.06 9.84
N ASN A 42 -5.54 0.64 9.36
CA ASN A 42 -5.75 1.86 8.58
C ASN A 42 -6.20 1.52 7.15
N THR A 43 -6.89 2.46 6.53
CA THR A 43 -7.23 2.43 5.12
C THR A 43 -6.45 3.52 4.41
N ILE A 44 -5.78 3.20 3.31
CA ILE A 44 -5.11 4.17 2.45
C ILE A 44 -5.87 4.26 1.15
N ALA A 45 -6.39 5.46 0.86
CA ALA A 45 -7.11 5.78 -0.37
C ALA A 45 -6.22 6.62 -1.29
N THR A 46 -6.27 6.29 -2.58
CA THR A 46 -5.54 6.98 -3.63
C THR A 46 -6.40 8.08 -4.22
N ASP A 47 -5.89 9.31 -4.20
CA ASP A 47 -6.46 10.46 -4.91
C ASP A 47 -5.49 10.91 -5.99
N LEU A 48 -5.87 10.72 -7.26
CA LEU A 48 -5.02 10.91 -8.42
C LEU A 48 -5.66 11.89 -9.41
N HIS A 49 -5.01 13.02 -9.62
CA HIS A 49 -5.41 14.03 -10.59
C HIS A 49 -4.47 14.05 -11.78
N THR A 50 -5.05 14.22 -12.97
CA THR A 50 -4.32 14.33 -14.23
C THR A 50 -4.49 15.68 -14.88
N ALA A 51 -3.43 16.19 -15.52
CA ALA A 51 -3.46 17.35 -16.35
C ALA A 51 -4.05 17.04 -17.75
N GLN A 52 -4.30 18.09 -18.55
CA GLN A 52 -4.88 17.91 -19.91
C GLN A 52 -4.00 17.13 -20.88
N ASP A 53 -2.70 17.08 -20.62
CA ASP A 53 -1.71 16.32 -21.42
C ASP A 53 -1.58 14.84 -21.01
N GLY A 54 -2.39 14.39 -20.04
CA GLY A 54 -2.36 13.01 -19.53
C GLY A 54 -1.27 12.73 -18.49
N THR A 55 -0.55 13.74 -18.04
CA THR A 55 0.41 13.59 -16.95
C THR A 55 -0.27 13.73 -15.58
N ILE A 56 0.33 13.16 -14.55
CA ILE A 56 -0.12 13.30 -13.16
C ILE A 56 0.15 14.74 -12.72
N SER A 57 -0.91 15.48 -12.38
CA SER A 57 -0.79 16.82 -11.79
C SER A 57 -0.61 16.76 -10.28
N GLU A 58 -1.28 15.78 -9.62
CA GLU A 58 -1.20 15.54 -8.18
C GLU A 58 -1.52 14.08 -7.87
N LEU A 59 -0.78 13.49 -6.95
CA LEU A 59 -1.08 12.20 -6.34
C LEU A 59 -0.99 12.37 -4.83
N THR A 60 -2.11 12.12 -4.14
CA THR A 60 -2.18 12.18 -2.68
C THR A 60 -2.72 10.85 -2.13
N LEU A 61 -2.07 10.35 -1.11
CA LEU A 61 -2.51 9.19 -0.34
C LEU A 61 -3.20 9.67 0.93
N HIS A 62 -4.50 9.40 1.06
CA HIS A 62 -5.28 9.73 2.25
C HIS A 62 -5.34 8.53 3.18
N GLN A 63 -4.99 8.73 4.46
CA GLN A 63 -5.04 7.69 5.47
C GLN A 63 -6.24 7.90 6.40
N PHE A 64 -6.98 6.82 6.65
CA PHE A 64 -8.11 6.78 7.57
C PHE A 64 -7.92 5.72 8.64
N ALA A 65 -8.36 6.02 9.86
CA ALA A 65 -8.43 5.07 10.96
C ALA A 65 -9.89 4.71 11.28
N PRO A 66 -10.17 3.49 11.78
CA PRO A 66 -11.49 3.13 12.28
C PRO A 66 -11.91 4.05 13.44
N THR A 67 -13.20 4.38 13.53
CA THR A 67 -13.72 5.28 14.56
C THR A 67 -13.50 4.77 15.99
N ASP A 68 -13.52 3.45 16.17
CA ASP A 68 -13.29 2.78 17.45
C ASP A 68 -11.79 2.63 17.79
N HIS A 69 -10.91 2.81 16.81
CA HIS A 69 -9.46 2.77 16.95
C HIS A 69 -8.81 3.91 16.15
N PRO A 70 -8.93 5.18 16.58
CA PRO A 70 -8.56 6.35 15.79
C PRO A 70 -7.06 6.65 15.79
N VAL A 71 -6.25 5.64 15.45
CA VAL A 71 -4.79 5.75 15.38
C VAL A 71 -4.33 5.70 13.93
N LEU A 72 -3.78 6.80 13.43
CA LEU A 72 -3.05 6.85 12.17
C LEU A 72 -1.62 6.35 12.40
N ARG A 73 -1.18 5.40 11.62
CA ARG A 73 0.14 4.78 11.73
C ARG A 73 1.09 5.33 10.69
N GLU A 74 2.36 5.35 11.03
CA GLU A 74 3.40 5.55 10.03
C GLU A 74 3.56 4.29 9.19
N HIS A 75 3.47 4.45 7.86
CA HIS A 75 3.65 3.36 6.91
C HIS A 75 4.88 3.63 6.03
N ARG A 76 5.65 2.59 5.75
CA ARG A 76 6.60 2.56 4.64
C ARG A 76 5.97 1.72 3.55
N LEU A 77 5.69 2.29 2.39
CA LEU A 77 5.08 1.60 1.27
C LEU A 77 5.67 2.03 -0.07
N ALA A 78 5.26 1.33 -1.12
CA ALA A 78 5.58 1.70 -2.48
C ALA A 78 4.31 1.93 -3.29
N VAL A 79 4.41 2.82 -4.27
CA VAL A 79 3.40 3.04 -5.30
C VAL A 79 3.93 2.50 -6.62
N GLY A 80 3.29 1.46 -7.15
CA GLY A 80 3.63 0.83 -8.42
C GLY A 80 2.80 1.39 -9.56
N PHE A 81 3.45 1.67 -10.68
CA PHE A 81 2.84 2.13 -11.92
C PHE A 81 2.77 0.96 -12.90
N TYR A 82 1.57 0.58 -13.29
CA TYR A 82 1.33 -0.59 -14.12
C TYR A 82 0.72 -0.22 -15.46
N ASN A 83 1.28 -0.77 -16.53
CA ASN A 83 0.81 -0.58 -17.89
C ASN A 83 0.81 -1.91 -18.64
N GLU A 84 0.01 -1.98 -19.69
CA GLU A 84 0.02 -3.10 -20.63
C GLU A 84 1.32 -3.10 -21.43
N ASP A 85 1.96 -4.24 -21.47
CA ASP A 85 3.06 -4.53 -22.39
C ASP A 85 2.48 -4.98 -23.74
N GLU A 86 2.76 -4.22 -24.80
CA GLU A 86 2.17 -4.44 -26.13
C GLU A 86 2.57 -5.79 -26.76
N GLU A 87 3.73 -6.35 -26.40
CA GLU A 87 4.22 -7.58 -26.98
C GLU A 87 3.55 -8.81 -26.34
N SER A 88 3.44 -8.82 -25.01
CA SER A 88 2.88 -9.95 -24.25
C SER A 88 1.39 -9.83 -23.99
N GLY A 89 0.82 -8.63 -24.07
CA GLY A 89 -0.55 -8.31 -23.66
C GLY A 89 -0.77 -8.41 -22.16
N LYS A 90 0.30 -8.51 -21.35
CA LYS A 90 0.25 -8.55 -19.90
C LYS A 90 0.37 -7.16 -19.30
N VAL A 91 -0.12 -7.02 -18.08
CA VAL A 91 0.05 -5.80 -17.30
C VAL A 91 1.29 -5.95 -16.42
N VAL A 92 2.26 -5.06 -16.63
CA VAL A 92 3.57 -5.11 -15.98
C VAL A 92 3.86 -3.80 -15.24
N ARG A 93 4.68 -3.88 -14.20
CA ARG A 93 5.15 -2.69 -13.49
C ARG A 93 6.18 -1.94 -14.33
N THR A 94 5.90 -0.69 -14.66
CA THR A 94 6.76 0.18 -15.48
C THR A 94 7.56 1.19 -14.66
N ASP A 95 7.06 1.54 -13.46
CA ASP A 95 7.75 2.45 -12.55
C ASP A 95 7.33 2.18 -11.09
N ARG A 96 8.10 2.70 -10.12
CA ARG A 96 7.85 2.50 -8.69
C ARG A 96 8.42 3.67 -7.87
N ILE A 97 7.64 4.15 -6.93
CA ILE A 97 8.03 5.18 -5.97
C ILE A 97 7.87 4.58 -4.56
N GLU A 98 8.89 4.67 -3.72
CA GLU A 98 8.85 4.22 -2.34
C GLU A 98 8.89 5.41 -1.39
N LEU A 99 7.95 5.48 -0.44
CA LEU A 99 7.78 6.63 0.44
C LEU A 99 7.31 6.24 1.85
N ASP A 100 7.50 7.16 2.79
CA ASP A 100 6.87 7.09 4.09
C ASP A 100 5.53 7.85 4.03
N VAL A 101 4.46 7.24 4.55
CA VAL A 101 3.13 7.83 4.69
C VAL A 101 2.89 8.10 6.17
N ASP A 102 2.62 9.36 6.51
CA ASP A 102 2.37 9.81 7.87
C ASP A 102 1.20 10.80 7.91
N GLY A 103 0.40 10.73 8.98
CA GLY A 103 -0.79 11.57 9.15
C GLY A 103 -1.95 11.24 8.21
N GLU A 104 -2.85 12.21 8.03
CA GLU A 104 -4.10 12.02 7.28
C GLU A 104 -3.92 12.07 5.76
N ALA A 105 -2.88 12.75 5.28
CA ALA A 105 -2.62 12.90 3.85
C ALA A 105 -1.12 13.03 3.56
N THR A 106 -0.65 12.33 2.55
CA THR A 106 0.74 12.38 2.08
C THR A 106 0.76 12.58 0.57
N THR A 107 1.32 13.70 0.11
CA THR A 107 1.48 13.96 -1.33
C THR A 107 2.72 13.26 -1.87
N VAL A 108 2.55 12.49 -2.94
CA VAL A 108 3.62 11.77 -3.65
C VAL A 108 4.23 12.69 -4.70
N THR A 109 5.11 13.58 -4.27
CA THR A 109 5.67 14.66 -5.14
C THR A 109 6.44 14.13 -6.34
N GLU A 110 7.06 12.96 -6.22
CA GLU A 110 7.83 12.31 -7.29
C GLU A 110 6.94 11.78 -8.43
N ALA A 111 5.62 11.68 -8.22
CA ALA A 111 4.67 11.28 -9.26
C ALA A 111 4.30 12.43 -10.20
N ALA A 112 4.43 13.68 -9.76
CA ALA A 112 4.05 14.84 -10.56
C ALA A 112 4.84 14.92 -11.87
N GLY A 113 4.12 15.17 -12.98
CA GLY A 113 4.67 15.21 -14.34
C GLY A 113 4.94 13.85 -15.00
N LYS A 114 4.81 12.73 -14.30
CA LYS A 114 4.87 11.40 -14.91
C LYS A 114 3.58 11.13 -15.70
N PRO A 115 3.64 10.34 -16.78
CA PRO A 115 2.44 9.86 -17.45
C PRO A 115 1.55 9.08 -16.46
N ARG A 116 0.21 9.29 -16.54
CA ARG A 116 -0.73 8.47 -15.77
C ARG A 116 -0.62 7.01 -16.21
N PRO A 117 -0.41 6.04 -15.31
CA PRO A 117 -0.46 4.64 -15.66
C PRO A 117 -1.91 4.18 -15.89
N GLN A 118 -2.09 3.03 -16.54
CA GLN A 118 -3.40 2.38 -16.64
C GLN A 118 -3.91 1.91 -15.28
N PHE A 119 -2.98 1.51 -14.38
CA PHE A 119 -3.30 1.12 -13.01
C PHE A 119 -2.21 1.58 -12.05
N LEU A 120 -2.61 2.14 -10.92
CA LEU A 120 -1.73 2.57 -9.85
C LEU A 120 -1.97 1.69 -8.62
N LEU A 121 -0.93 0.95 -8.20
CA LEU A 121 -0.98 0.09 -7.01
C LEU A 121 -0.33 0.78 -5.82
N THR A 122 -1.12 1.27 -4.89
CA THR A 122 -0.64 1.67 -3.57
C THR A 122 -0.32 0.42 -2.75
N ASN A 123 0.75 0.44 -1.97
CA ASN A 123 1.32 -0.71 -1.27
C ASN A 123 1.82 -1.83 -2.21
N ASP A 124 2.41 -1.45 -3.33
CA ASP A 124 3.12 -2.36 -4.22
C ASP A 124 4.22 -3.12 -3.44
N ASP A 125 4.42 -4.40 -3.76
CA ASP A 125 5.27 -5.35 -3.02
C ASP A 125 4.76 -5.68 -1.59
N ASP A 126 3.54 -5.27 -1.19
CA ASP A 126 2.90 -5.59 0.11
C ASP A 126 3.77 -5.26 1.35
N LEU A 127 4.35 -4.05 1.34
CA LEU A 127 5.33 -3.61 2.35
C LEU A 127 4.71 -3.28 3.71
N THR A 128 3.39 -3.02 3.76
CA THR A 128 2.71 -2.61 4.98
C THR A 128 1.34 -3.27 5.12
N TYR A 129 0.85 -3.38 6.34
CA TYR A 129 -0.47 -3.93 6.62
C TYR A 129 -1.52 -2.82 6.64
N THR A 130 -2.32 -2.72 5.59
CA THR A 130 -3.35 -1.69 5.40
C THR A 130 -4.43 -2.15 4.44
N LYS A 131 -5.64 -1.59 4.54
CA LYS A 131 -6.65 -1.68 3.50
C LYS A 131 -6.35 -0.67 2.40
N LEU A 132 -6.66 -0.99 1.16
CA LEU A 132 -6.44 -0.11 0.02
C LEU A 132 -7.77 0.34 -0.59
N ARG A 133 -7.77 1.59 -1.11
CA ARG A 133 -8.84 2.14 -1.94
C ARG A 133 -8.20 2.76 -3.18
N PHE A 134 -8.57 2.22 -4.31
CA PHE A 134 -8.08 2.70 -5.60
C PHE A 134 -8.83 3.95 -6.05
N ASP A 135 -8.21 4.76 -6.89
CA ASP A 135 -8.94 5.76 -7.68
C ASP A 135 -9.89 5.08 -8.68
N ASP A 136 -10.89 5.81 -9.16
CA ASP A 136 -11.97 5.23 -9.98
C ASP A 136 -11.49 4.54 -11.26
N GLU A 137 -10.49 5.13 -11.95
CA GLU A 137 -9.97 4.54 -13.18
C GLU A 137 -9.13 3.29 -12.91
N SER A 138 -8.30 3.32 -11.86
CA SER A 138 -7.54 2.15 -11.42
C SER A 138 -8.49 1.03 -10.97
N LEU A 139 -9.57 1.34 -10.24
CA LEU A 139 -10.57 0.37 -9.83
C LEU A 139 -11.24 -0.29 -11.05
N ALA A 140 -11.70 0.51 -12.01
CA ALA A 140 -12.31 0.00 -13.23
C ALA A 140 -11.34 -0.85 -14.06
N PHE A 141 -10.07 -0.45 -14.13
CA PHE A 141 -9.04 -1.22 -14.82
C PHE A 141 -8.77 -2.56 -14.12
N ALA A 142 -8.63 -2.56 -12.79
CA ALA A 142 -8.34 -3.76 -12.01
C ALA A 142 -9.46 -4.80 -12.11
N THR A 143 -10.73 -4.40 -11.98
CA THR A 143 -11.89 -5.30 -12.08
C THR A 143 -11.96 -5.99 -13.45
N ALA A 144 -11.60 -5.28 -14.53
CA ALA A 144 -11.64 -5.83 -15.90
C ALA A 144 -10.39 -6.64 -16.28
N ASN A 145 -9.24 -6.42 -15.64
CA ASN A 145 -7.95 -6.89 -16.15
C ASN A 145 -7.08 -7.64 -15.14
N LEU A 146 -7.58 -7.99 -13.94
CA LEU A 146 -6.78 -8.60 -12.87
C LEU A 146 -5.99 -9.83 -13.34
N TYR A 147 -6.59 -10.67 -14.17
CA TYR A 147 -5.97 -11.89 -14.71
C TYR A 147 -4.75 -11.61 -15.61
N ARG A 148 -4.62 -10.38 -16.12
CA ARG A 148 -3.53 -9.95 -17.03
C ARG A 148 -2.27 -9.49 -16.31
N PHE A 149 -2.36 -9.16 -15.01
CA PHE A 149 -1.17 -8.76 -14.25
C PHE A 149 -0.17 -9.90 -14.20
N ASP A 150 1.06 -9.65 -14.61
CA ASP A 150 2.11 -10.68 -14.67
C ASP A 150 2.62 -11.05 -13.28
N ASP A 151 2.77 -10.07 -12.38
CA ASP A 151 3.22 -10.28 -11.01
C ASP A 151 2.14 -10.94 -10.15
N ALA A 152 2.46 -12.10 -9.58
CA ALA A 152 1.55 -12.85 -8.72
C ALA A 152 1.25 -12.15 -7.39
N LEU A 153 2.24 -11.42 -6.82
CA LEU A 153 2.05 -10.67 -5.58
C LEU A 153 1.14 -9.46 -5.82
N ALA A 154 1.38 -8.69 -6.90
CA ALA A 154 0.49 -7.60 -7.28
C ALA A 154 -0.95 -8.09 -7.46
N ARG A 155 -1.17 -9.21 -8.17
CA ARG A 155 -2.52 -9.81 -8.29
C ARG A 155 -3.14 -10.14 -6.94
N ALA A 156 -2.38 -10.69 -6.00
CA ALA A 156 -2.88 -11.04 -4.67
C ALA A 156 -3.26 -9.80 -3.85
N VAL A 157 -2.43 -8.75 -3.89
CA VAL A 157 -2.71 -7.47 -3.20
C VAL A 157 -3.95 -6.81 -3.78
N ILE A 158 -4.07 -6.74 -5.12
CA ILE A 158 -5.24 -6.18 -5.79
C ILE A 158 -6.50 -6.98 -5.45
N TRP A 159 -6.43 -8.32 -5.53
CA TRP A 159 -7.54 -9.19 -5.19
C TRP A 159 -8.03 -8.97 -3.76
N LEU A 160 -7.11 -8.87 -2.80
CA LEU A 160 -7.43 -8.61 -1.40
C LEU A 160 -8.08 -7.24 -1.23
N ALA A 161 -7.58 -6.21 -1.91
CA ALA A 161 -8.17 -4.87 -1.87
C ALA A 161 -9.60 -4.86 -2.42
N LEU A 162 -9.85 -5.49 -3.57
CA LEU A 162 -11.19 -5.61 -4.16
C LEU A 162 -12.14 -6.39 -3.24
N TRP A 163 -11.65 -7.46 -2.59
CA TRP A 163 -12.41 -8.20 -1.59
C TRP A 163 -12.77 -7.35 -0.38
N ASP A 164 -11.82 -6.58 0.16
CA ASP A 164 -12.06 -5.67 1.28
C ASP A 164 -13.09 -4.59 0.91
N MET A 165 -13.00 -4.00 -0.29
CA MET A 165 -13.98 -3.03 -0.79
C MET A 165 -15.38 -3.64 -0.92
N THR A 166 -15.46 -4.91 -1.38
CA THR A 166 -16.76 -5.63 -1.48
C THR A 166 -17.32 -5.90 -0.10
N ARG A 167 -16.53 -6.37 0.84
CA ARG A 167 -16.94 -6.65 2.22
C ARG A 167 -17.38 -5.39 2.97
N ASP A 168 -16.72 -4.27 2.71
CA ASP A 168 -17.01 -2.98 3.32
C ASP A 168 -18.20 -2.26 2.63
N GLY A 169 -18.76 -2.84 1.54
CA GLY A 169 -19.93 -2.33 0.82
C GLY A 169 -19.63 -1.21 -0.19
N GLU A 170 -18.38 -1.04 -0.57
CA GLU A 170 -17.91 -0.01 -1.49
C GLU A 170 -17.79 -0.51 -2.95
N LEU A 171 -17.70 -1.81 -3.14
CA LEU A 171 -17.70 -2.47 -4.45
C LEU A 171 -18.86 -3.48 -4.51
N ALA A 172 -19.63 -3.48 -5.60
CA ALA A 172 -20.67 -4.47 -5.78
C ALA A 172 -20.08 -5.87 -5.95
N ALA A 173 -20.72 -6.90 -5.34
CA ALA A 173 -20.23 -8.27 -5.45
C ALA A 173 -20.22 -8.79 -6.90
N SER A 174 -21.14 -8.29 -7.77
CA SER A 174 -21.13 -8.58 -9.21
C SER A 174 -19.83 -8.13 -9.89
N ASP A 175 -19.31 -6.96 -9.50
CA ASP A 175 -18.12 -6.37 -10.12
C ASP A 175 -16.83 -7.01 -9.60
N PHE A 176 -16.91 -7.64 -8.41
CA PHE A 176 -15.80 -8.43 -7.85
C PHE A 176 -15.69 -9.82 -8.51
N ILE A 177 -16.81 -10.43 -8.88
CA ILE A 177 -16.83 -11.79 -9.46
C ILE A 177 -16.54 -11.76 -10.96
N GLY A 178 -16.82 -10.66 -11.67
CA GLY A 178 -16.54 -10.42 -13.09
C GLY A 178 -17.55 -11.00 -14.00
#